data_f62039ca58a3373f759d79be689df0aa
#
_entry.id   f62039ca58a3373f759d79be689df0aa
#
_cell.length_a   1.000
_cell.length_b   1.000
_cell.length_c   1.000
_cell.angle_alpha   90.00
_cell.angle_beta   90.00
_cell.angle_gamma   90.00
#
_symmetry.space_group_name_H-M   'P 1'
#
loop_
_entity.id
_entity.type
_entity.pdbx_description
1 polymer ?
#
loop_
_entity_poly.entity_id
_entity_poly.type
_entity_poly.pdbx_seq_one_letter_code
_entity_poly.pdbx_strand_id
1 'polypeptide(L)'
;MANQMLAEVQKALQDNTPQAEDRLALPDVLVTTAACLGIAIVAAVPGWIYLSGSFALYLALIIGLMFFGIYVARRSPVSAPLALVYSAALGLMMGAFSHMAVGQGGNVALITQAIIGTFAGVIGMLAVYSTSWGKKASRANKLFAGLAIGYLVLGLANIVAVLFGVGGGWGFYGVSGIGLVLCALGVALAAWSLLIDIGRADQAIQGGAPRSWSWSLGMSLASSIVWLYMELLRFLSIANR
;
A
#
# COMPACT_ATOMS: atom_id res chain seq x y z
N MET A 1 -16.91 51.42 -13.33
CA MET A 1 -17.26 50.44 -12.31
C MET A 1 -17.21 48.99 -12.84
N ALA A 2 -17.94 48.60 -13.91
CA ALA A 2 -17.92 47.22 -14.43
C ALA A 2 -16.51 46.72 -14.85
N ASN A 3 -15.68 47.53 -15.50
CA ASN A 3 -14.33 47.16 -15.91
C ASN A 3 -13.35 47.01 -14.74
N GLN A 4 -13.53 47.73 -13.64
CA GLN A 4 -12.71 47.57 -12.44
C GLN A 4 -13.08 46.27 -11.70
N MET A 5 -14.36 45.95 -11.62
CA MET A 5 -14.84 44.71 -11.00
C MET A 5 -14.39 43.48 -11.79
N LEU A 6 -14.39 43.53 -13.12
CA LEU A 6 -13.84 42.45 -13.97
C LEU A 6 -12.34 42.27 -13.79
N ALA A 7 -11.59 43.37 -13.64
CA ALA A 7 -10.14 43.34 -13.40
C ALA A 7 -9.82 42.73 -12.01
N GLU A 8 -10.60 43.05 -10.97
CA GLU A 8 -10.45 42.47 -9.64
C GLU A 8 -10.81 40.97 -9.62
N VAL A 9 -11.88 40.58 -10.32
CA VAL A 9 -12.25 39.15 -10.47
C VAL A 9 -11.20 38.40 -11.26
N GLN A 10 -10.65 38.96 -12.34
CA GLN A 10 -9.54 38.34 -13.09
C GLN A 10 -8.27 38.23 -12.24
N LYS A 11 -7.96 39.24 -11.43
CA LYS A 11 -6.81 39.20 -10.51
C LYS A 11 -7.01 38.15 -9.41
N ALA A 12 -8.21 38.07 -8.83
CA ALA A 12 -8.54 37.05 -7.83
C ALA A 12 -8.51 35.62 -8.41
N LEU A 13 -8.90 35.45 -9.69
CA LEU A 13 -8.77 34.17 -10.39
C LEU A 13 -7.31 33.82 -10.72
N GLN A 14 -6.48 34.82 -11.03
CA GLN A 14 -5.04 34.63 -11.22
C GLN A 14 -4.30 34.36 -9.91
N ASP A 15 -4.66 35.04 -8.82
CA ASP A 15 -4.08 34.82 -7.50
C ASP A 15 -4.51 33.48 -6.88
N ASN A 16 -5.65 32.91 -7.28
CA ASN A 16 -6.14 31.59 -6.85
C ASN A 16 -5.80 30.42 -7.81
N THR A 17 -5.26 30.71 -9.00
CA THR A 17 -4.66 29.63 -9.81
C THR A 17 -3.32 29.26 -9.21
N PRO A 18 -3.10 28.00 -8.77
CA PRO A 18 -1.77 27.56 -8.33
C PRO A 18 -0.77 27.94 -9.41
N GLN A 19 0.30 28.65 -9.02
CA GLN A 19 1.40 28.95 -9.95
C GLN A 19 1.87 27.63 -10.54
N ALA A 20 2.36 27.64 -11.77
CA ALA A 20 2.77 26.41 -12.47
C ALA A 20 3.78 25.57 -11.67
N GLU A 21 4.53 26.22 -10.77
CA GLU A 21 5.50 25.60 -9.84
C GLU A 21 4.82 24.84 -8.69
N ASP A 22 3.55 25.13 -8.35
CA ASP A 22 2.80 24.47 -7.27
C ASP A 22 1.94 23.30 -7.75
N ARG A 23 1.98 22.97 -9.04
CA ARG A 23 1.24 21.84 -9.59
C ARG A 23 1.99 20.53 -9.38
N LEU A 24 1.23 19.51 -9.03
CA LEU A 24 1.74 18.14 -8.86
C LEU A 24 2.30 17.62 -10.18
N ALA A 25 3.52 17.10 -10.14
CA ALA A 25 4.18 16.46 -11.26
C ALA A 25 4.55 15.00 -10.93
N LEU A 26 4.74 14.18 -11.97
CA LEU A 26 5.13 12.77 -11.78
C LEU A 26 6.41 12.60 -10.93
N PRO A 27 7.47 13.40 -11.10
CA PRO A 27 8.65 13.31 -10.24
C PRO A 27 8.35 13.51 -8.75
N ASP A 28 7.41 14.39 -8.39
CA ASP A 28 7.04 14.62 -6.99
C ASP A 28 6.43 13.36 -6.36
N VAL A 29 5.56 12.67 -7.09
CA VAL A 29 4.96 11.41 -6.63
C VAL A 29 6.01 10.31 -6.52
N LEU A 30 6.92 10.20 -7.48
CA LEU A 30 7.99 9.19 -7.45
C LEU A 30 8.95 9.42 -6.27
N VAL A 31 9.35 10.66 -6.02
CA VAL A 31 10.25 11.01 -4.90
C VAL A 31 9.57 10.70 -3.56
N THR A 32 8.32 11.09 -3.37
CA THR A 32 7.60 10.80 -2.12
C THR A 32 7.33 9.31 -1.94
N THR A 33 7.03 8.56 -3.02
CA THR A 33 6.92 7.09 -2.98
C THR A 33 8.24 6.45 -2.57
N ALA A 34 9.35 6.88 -3.19
CA ALA A 34 10.69 6.37 -2.87
C ALA A 34 11.08 6.70 -1.42
N ALA A 35 10.75 7.90 -0.91
CA ALA A 35 10.98 8.27 0.49
C ALA A 35 10.17 7.37 1.45
N CYS A 36 8.89 7.15 1.18
CA CYS A 36 8.03 6.27 1.97
C CYS A 36 8.54 4.82 1.97
N LEU A 37 8.93 4.28 0.81
CA LEU A 37 9.50 2.94 0.70
C LEU A 37 10.86 2.84 1.40
N GLY A 38 11.72 3.85 1.26
CA GLY A 38 13.02 3.89 1.92
C GLY A 38 12.89 3.83 3.45
N ILE A 39 12.00 4.64 4.02
CA ILE A 39 11.68 4.58 5.46
C ILE A 39 11.10 3.23 5.86
N ALA A 40 10.20 2.65 5.06
CA ALA A 40 9.63 1.33 5.34
C ALA A 40 10.71 0.24 5.34
N ILE A 41 11.65 0.27 4.38
CA ILE A 41 12.77 -0.69 4.30
C ILE A 41 13.68 -0.55 5.53
N VAL A 42 14.04 0.67 5.92
CA VAL A 42 14.87 0.90 7.13
C VAL A 42 14.13 0.42 8.39
N ALA A 43 12.85 0.72 8.51
CA ALA A 43 12.04 0.28 9.66
C ALA A 43 11.75 -1.23 9.66
N ALA A 44 11.90 -1.93 8.53
CA ALA A 44 11.76 -3.39 8.50
C ALA A 44 12.84 -4.10 9.30
N VAL A 45 14.05 -3.51 9.42
CA VAL A 45 15.16 -4.09 10.21
C VAL A 45 14.79 -4.24 11.69
N PRO A 46 14.40 -3.20 12.44
CA PRO A 46 13.94 -3.36 13.81
C PRO A 46 12.66 -4.21 13.90
N GLY A 47 11.76 -4.16 12.92
CA GLY A 47 10.61 -5.05 12.85
C GLY A 47 11.00 -6.54 12.85
N TRP A 48 11.99 -6.88 12.03
CA TRP A 48 12.58 -8.23 11.98
C TRP A 48 13.19 -8.66 13.31
N ILE A 49 13.95 -7.76 13.97
CA ILE A 49 14.73 -8.10 15.16
C ILE A 49 13.84 -8.17 16.43
N TYR A 50 12.96 -7.20 16.62
CA TYR A 50 12.29 -7.00 17.92
C TYR A 50 10.82 -7.44 17.95
N LEU A 51 10.11 -7.45 16.81
CA LEU A 51 8.68 -7.77 16.79
C LEU A 51 8.38 -9.22 16.40
N SER A 52 9.31 -9.91 15.78
CA SER A 52 9.11 -11.28 15.29
C SER A 52 8.95 -12.34 16.39
N GLY A 53 9.46 -12.07 17.60
CA GLY A 53 9.39 -12.97 18.74
C GLY A 53 8.05 -12.99 19.49
N SER A 54 7.13 -12.06 19.20
CA SER A 54 5.86 -11.93 19.93
C SER A 54 4.68 -11.73 19.00
N PHE A 55 3.85 -12.76 18.87
CA PHE A 55 2.60 -12.68 18.11
C PHE A 55 1.67 -11.57 18.64
N ALA A 56 1.65 -11.35 19.97
CA ALA A 56 0.84 -10.29 20.58
C ALA A 56 1.28 -8.90 20.14
N LEU A 57 2.60 -8.61 20.08
CA LEU A 57 3.12 -7.33 19.59
C LEU A 57 2.82 -7.15 18.10
N TYR A 58 2.97 -8.19 17.31
CA TYR A 58 2.62 -8.16 15.88
C TYR A 58 1.14 -7.85 15.67
N LEU A 59 0.26 -8.51 16.42
CA LEU A 59 -1.18 -8.27 16.37
C LEU A 59 -1.54 -6.83 16.80
N ALA A 60 -0.93 -6.35 17.89
CA ALA A 60 -1.13 -4.97 18.35
C ALA A 60 -0.71 -3.95 17.27
N LEU A 61 0.39 -4.22 16.55
CA LEU A 61 0.85 -3.38 15.44
C LEU A 61 -0.14 -3.39 14.27
N ILE A 62 -0.69 -4.55 13.88
CA ILE A 62 -1.73 -4.64 12.83
C ILE A 62 -2.95 -3.81 13.22
N ILE A 63 -3.45 -3.96 14.44
CA ILE A 63 -4.62 -3.23 14.93
C ILE A 63 -4.30 -1.72 14.96
N GLY A 64 -3.14 -1.35 15.49
CA GLY A 64 -2.67 0.04 15.51
C GLY A 64 -2.58 0.65 14.12
N LEU A 65 -1.98 -0.06 13.16
CA LEU A 65 -1.91 0.36 11.75
C LEU A 65 -3.27 0.50 11.10
N MET A 66 -4.23 -0.37 11.41
CA MET A 66 -5.59 -0.27 10.90
C MET A 66 -6.25 1.05 11.35
N PHE A 67 -6.22 1.37 12.64
CA PHE A 67 -6.77 2.63 13.15
C PHE A 67 -5.97 3.85 12.68
N PHE A 68 -4.65 3.74 12.65
CA PHE A 68 -3.78 4.80 12.14
C PHE A 68 -4.03 5.06 10.65
N GLY A 69 -4.21 4.02 9.84
CA GLY A 69 -4.57 4.14 8.43
C GLY A 69 -5.92 4.84 8.23
N ILE A 70 -6.93 4.51 9.03
CA ILE A 70 -8.23 5.20 9.01
C ILE A 70 -8.07 6.68 9.40
N TYR A 71 -7.25 6.99 10.41
CA TYR A 71 -6.95 8.37 10.81
C TYR A 71 -6.26 9.14 9.68
N VAL A 72 -5.22 8.56 9.06
CA VAL A 72 -4.49 9.18 7.95
C VAL A 72 -5.37 9.37 6.73
N ALA A 73 -6.22 8.39 6.39
CA ALA A 73 -7.15 8.47 5.24
C ALA A 73 -8.17 9.61 5.36
N ARG A 74 -8.46 10.07 6.59
CA ARG A 74 -9.33 11.23 6.84
C ARG A 74 -8.60 12.57 6.69
N ARG A 75 -7.29 12.55 6.54
CA ARG A 75 -6.44 13.74 6.36
C ARG A 75 -6.03 13.85 4.89
N SER A 76 -6.62 14.77 4.15
CA SER A 76 -6.25 15.03 2.75
C SER A 76 -6.08 16.53 2.53
N PRO A 77 -4.91 16.97 2.08
CA PRO A 77 -3.69 16.20 1.82
C PRO A 77 -2.97 15.74 3.10
N VAL A 78 -2.28 14.59 3.02
CA VAL A 78 -1.47 14.05 4.13
C VAL A 78 -0.16 14.83 4.22
N SER A 79 0.25 15.21 5.45
CA SER A 79 1.52 15.89 5.66
C SER A 79 2.71 14.92 5.56
N ALA A 80 3.88 15.42 5.17
CA ALA A 80 5.10 14.63 5.06
C ALA A 80 5.45 13.83 6.34
N PRO A 81 5.45 14.41 7.56
CA PRO A 81 5.75 13.66 8.77
C PRO A 81 4.78 12.51 9.00
N LEU A 82 3.47 12.73 8.73
CA LEU A 82 2.44 11.72 8.93
C LEU A 82 2.60 10.55 7.95
N ALA A 83 2.93 10.85 6.68
CA ALA A 83 3.21 9.84 5.67
C ALA A 83 4.44 8.98 6.04
N LEU A 84 5.52 9.62 6.51
CA LEU A 84 6.74 8.92 6.91
C LEU A 84 6.54 8.06 8.17
N VAL A 85 5.82 8.56 9.18
CA VAL A 85 5.49 7.77 10.39
C VAL A 85 4.63 6.55 10.03
N TYR A 86 3.63 6.73 9.17
CA TYR A 86 2.82 5.61 8.68
C TYR A 86 3.66 4.59 7.91
N SER A 87 4.55 5.05 7.03
CA SER A 87 5.46 4.19 6.27
C SER A 87 6.46 3.44 7.16
N ALA A 88 6.96 4.08 8.23
CA ALA A 88 7.78 3.41 9.22
C ALA A 88 7.02 2.29 9.96
N ALA A 89 5.79 2.55 10.36
CA ALA A 89 4.94 1.53 11.00
C ALA A 89 4.62 0.36 10.05
N LEU A 90 4.36 0.63 8.76
CA LEU A 90 4.25 -0.40 7.72
C LEU A 90 5.54 -1.22 7.58
N GLY A 91 6.69 -0.55 7.63
CA GLY A 91 8.00 -1.20 7.58
C GLY A 91 8.23 -2.15 8.76
N LEU A 92 7.93 -1.72 9.98
CA LEU A 92 7.97 -2.58 11.17
C LEU A 92 7.13 -3.84 10.97
N MET A 93 5.90 -3.70 10.46
CA MET A 93 5.01 -4.82 10.18
C MET A 93 5.58 -5.74 9.09
N MET A 94 6.12 -5.16 8.00
CA MET A 94 6.75 -5.89 6.90
C MET A 94 7.94 -6.72 7.39
N GLY A 95 8.81 -6.15 8.24
CA GLY A 95 9.97 -6.86 8.79
C GLY A 95 9.58 -8.01 9.72
N ALA A 96 8.66 -7.78 10.65
CA ALA A 96 8.14 -8.80 11.54
C ALA A 96 7.47 -9.94 10.75
N PHE A 97 6.64 -9.61 9.77
CA PHE A 97 5.99 -10.60 8.92
C PHE A 97 7.01 -11.41 8.09
N SER A 98 8.03 -10.75 7.54
CA SER A 98 9.07 -11.41 6.75
C SER A 98 9.82 -12.45 7.58
N HIS A 99 10.16 -12.13 8.84
CA HIS A 99 10.77 -13.10 9.76
C HIS A 99 9.84 -14.28 10.05
N MET A 100 8.56 -14.01 10.33
CA MET A 100 7.58 -15.08 10.60
C MET A 100 7.36 -15.98 9.37
N ALA A 101 7.34 -15.40 8.17
CA ALA A 101 7.11 -16.12 6.92
C ALA A 101 8.28 -17.07 6.57
N VAL A 102 9.52 -16.65 6.86
CA VAL A 102 10.71 -17.46 6.62
C VAL A 102 10.91 -18.49 7.74
N GLY A 103 10.51 -18.19 8.97
CA GLY A 103 10.72 -19.05 10.15
C GLY A 103 12.17 -19.10 10.63
N GLN A 104 12.40 -19.79 11.76
CA GLN A 104 13.75 -19.99 12.29
C GLN A 104 14.50 -21.02 11.43
N GLY A 105 15.61 -20.59 10.83
CA GLY A 105 16.40 -21.42 9.91
C GLY A 105 15.80 -21.59 8.51
N GLY A 106 14.76 -20.81 8.17
CA GLY A 106 14.05 -20.90 6.92
C GLY A 106 14.79 -20.28 5.73
N ASN A 107 14.22 -20.49 4.55
CA ASN A 107 14.82 -20.11 3.28
C ASN A 107 14.68 -18.60 3.01
N VAL A 108 15.74 -17.83 3.32
CA VAL A 108 15.81 -16.36 3.05
C VAL A 108 15.63 -16.04 1.55
N ALA A 109 15.87 -17.01 0.64
CA ALA A 109 15.65 -16.82 -0.78
C ALA A 109 14.18 -16.49 -1.11
N LEU A 110 13.20 -16.87 -0.25
CA LEU A 110 11.80 -16.47 -0.40
C LEU A 110 11.61 -14.96 -0.36
N ILE A 111 12.37 -14.27 0.51
CA ILE A 111 12.33 -12.79 0.58
C ILE A 111 12.84 -12.20 -0.73
N THR A 112 13.96 -12.69 -1.25
CA THR A 112 14.52 -12.24 -2.52
C THR A 112 13.54 -12.48 -3.67
N GLN A 113 12.91 -13.65 -3.71
CA GLN A 113 11.88 -13.98 -4.71
C GLN A 113 10.66 -13.05 -4.60
N ALA A 114 10.20 -12.77 -3.37
CA ALA A 114 9.09 -11.83 -3.14
C ALA A 114 9.45 -10.41 -3.58
N ILE A 115 10.67 -9.94 -3.33
CA ILE A 115 11.16 -8.63 -3.79
C ILE A 115 11.16 -8.57 -5.31
N ILE A 116 11.76 -9.56 -5.98
CA ILE A 116 11.79 -9.63 -7.45
C ILE A 116 10.37 -9.68 -8.02
N GLY A 117 9.51 -10.51 -7.43
CA GLY A 117 8.09 -10.62 -7.81
C GLY A 117 7.33 -9.30 -7.62
N THR A 118 7.63 -8.54 -6.56
CA THR A 118 7.02 -7.23 -6.31
C THR A 118 7.43 -6.23 -7.39
N PHE A 119 8.74 -6.15 -7.74
CA PHE A 119 9.19 -5.29 -8.84
C PHE A 119 8.57 -5.68 -10.18
N ALA A 120 8.52 -6.97 -10.49
CA ALA A 120 7.85 -7.46 -11.69
C ALA A 120 6.35 -7.11 -11.68
N GLY A 121 5.69 -7.23 -10.54
CA GLY A 121 4.30 -6.83 -10.35
C GLY A 121 4.07 -5.35 -10.57
N VAL A 122 4.94 -4.48 -10.04
CA VAL A 122 4.88 -3.02 -10.26
C VAL A 122 4.99 -2.69 -11.75
N ILE A 123 6.01 -3.24 -12.42
CA ILE A 123 6.23 -3.05 -13.87
C ILE A 123 5.01 -3.58 -14.66
N GLY A 124 4.52 -4.76 -14.30
CA GLY A 124 3.33 -5.36 -14.91
C GLY A 124 2.09 -4.47 -14.75
N MET A 125 1.86 -3.90 -13.56
CA MET A 125 0.69 -3.01 -13.34
C MET A 125 0.83 -1.68 -14.08
N LEU A 126 2.04 -1.14 -14.22
CA LEU A 126 2.29 0.03 -15.08
C LEU A 126 1.99 -0.29 -16.55
N ALA A 127 2.41 -1.45 -17.04
CA ALA A 127 2.09 -1.92 -18.39
C ALA A 127 0.57 -2.13 -18.58
N VAL A 128 -0.11 -2.74 -17.61
CA VAL A 128 -1.57 -2.90 -17.64
C VAL A 128 -2.27 -1.53 -17.63
N TYR A 129 -1.81 -0.58 -16.82
CA TYR A 129 -2.38 0.77 -16.76
C TYR A 129 -2.28 1.51 -18.09
N SER A 130 -1.26 1.25 -18.92
CA SER A 130 -1.13 1.86 -20.25
C SER A 130 -2.26 1.48 -21.21
N THR A 131 -2.97 0.37 -20.93
CA THR A 131 -4.07 -0.12 -21.74
C THR A 131 -5.41 0.57 -21.40
N SER A 132 -6.36 0.59 -22.34
CA SER A 132 -7.72 1.11 -22.10
C SER A 132 -8.45 0.31 -21.01
N TRP A 133 -8.23 -1.00 -20.94
CA TRP A 133 -8.79 -1.88 -19.92
C TRP A 133 -8.22 -1.55 -18.51
N GLY A 134 -6.92 -1.37 -18.39
CA GLY A 134 -6.29 -1.01 -17.13
C GLY A 134 -6.76 0.33 -16.59
N LYS A 135 -6.91 1.34 -17.46
CA LYS A 135 -7.50 2.65 -17.08
C LYS A 135 -8.95 2.53 -16.59
N LYS A 136 -9.74 1.63 -17.20
CA LYS A 136 -11.11 1.34 -16.73
C LYS A 136 -11.10 0.60 -15.39
N ALA A 137 -10.24 -0.40 -15.25
CA ALA A 137 -10.10 -1.18 -14.01
C ALA A 137 -9.60 -0.33 -12.83
N SER A 138 -8.72 0.64 -13.07
CA SER A 138 -8.24 1.57 -12.03
C SER A 138 -9.32 2.49 -11.46
N ARG A 139 -10.44 2.65 -12.18
CA ARG A 139 -11.60 3.45 -11.75
C ARG A 139 -12.66 2.63 -11.00
N ALA A 140 -12.51 1.33 -10.92
CA ALA A 140 -13.49 0.43 -10.30
C ALA A 140 -13.40 0.40 -8.76
N ASN A 141 -13.29 1.57 -8.14
CA ASN A 141 -13.05 1.74 -6.69
C ASN A 141 -14.12 1.07 -5.82
N LYS A 142 -15.40 1.08 -6.22
CA LYS A 142 -16.50 0.51 -5.43
C LYS A 142 -16.42 -1.02 -5.37
N LEU A 143 -16.12 -1.66 -6.50
CA LEU A 143 -15.97 -3.11 -6.57
C LEU A 143 -14.74 -3.54 -5.77
N PHE A 144 -13.61 -2.86 -5.97
CA PHE A 144 -12.39 -3.10 -5.20
C PHE A 144 -12.63 -2.95 -3.69
N ALA A 145 -13.30 -1.87 -3.26
CA ALA A 145 -13.59 -1.64 -1.85
C ALA A 145 -14.42 -2.77 -1.24
N GLY A 146 -15.42 -3.28 -1.95
CA GLY A 146 -16.22 -4.42 -1.50
C GLY A 146 -15.38 -5.68 -1.33
N LEU A 147 -14.52 -6.01 -2.30
CA LEU A 147 -13.62 -7.15 -2.23
C LEU A 147 -12.55 -6.98 -1.15
N ALA A 148 -12.00 -5.78 -0.99
CA ALA A 148 -11.00 -5.47 0.04
C ALA A 148 -11.60 -5.60 1.45
N ILE A 149 -12.84 -5.15 1.67
CA ILE A 149 -13.56 -5.35 2.94
C ILE A 149 -13.76 -6.85 3.18
N GLY A 150 -14.20 -7.60 2.19
CA GLY A 150 -14.35 -9.05 2.30
C GLY A 150 -13.02 -9.74 2.66
N TYR A 151 -11.93 -9.31 2.03
CA TYR A 151 -10.59 -9.82 2.33
C TYR A 151 -10.10 -9.43 3.74
N LEU A 152 -10.45 -8.22 4.20
CA LEU A 152 -10.20 -7.79 5.58
C LEU A 152 -10.94 -8.67 6.60
N VAL A 153 -12.23 -8.95 6.35
CA VAL A 153 -13.03 -9.84 7.21
C VAL A 153 -12.42 -11.25 7.22
N LEU A 154 -11.99 -11.77 6.07
CA LEU A 154 -11.26 -13.02 5.99
C LEU A 154 -9.96 -12.99 6.81
N GLY A 155 -9.20 -11.89 6.75
CA GLY A 155 -8.00 -11.70 7.54
C GLY A 155 -8.27 -11.72 9.05
N LEU A 156 -9.33 -11.05 9.50
CA LEU A 156 -9.76 -11.08 10.90
C LEU A 156 -10.19 -12.49 11.34
N ALA A 157 -10.97 -13.18 10.51
CA ALA A 157 -11.35 -14.56 10.75
C ALA A 157 -10.11 -15.50 10.78
N ASN A 158 -9.11 -15.21 9.94
CA ASN A 158 -7.86 -15.96 9.94
C ASN A 158 -7.07 -15.77 11.24
N ILE A 159 -7.05 -14.57 11.83
CA ILE A 159 -6.42 -14.35 13.14
C ILE A 159 -7.06 -15.25 14.20
N VAL A 160 -8.39 -15.31 14.21
CA VAL A 160 -9.13 -16.20 15.11
C VAL A 160 -8.75 -17.67 14.87
N ALA A 161 -8.69 -18.11 13.61
CA ALA A 161 -8.28 -19.46 13.25
C ALA A 161 -6.84 -19.80 13.73
N VAL A 162 -5.91 -18.83 13.62
CA VAL A 162 -4.54 -18.98 14.16
C VAL A 162 -4.54 -19.16 15.68
N LEU A 163 -5.36 -18.40 16.42
CA LEU A 163 -5.47 -18.53 17.88
C LEU A 163 -6.00 -19.89 18.30
N PHE A 164 -6.83 -20.53 17.49
CA PHE A 164 -7.30 -21.91 17.69
C PHE A 164 -6.36 -22.99 17.13
N GLY A 165 -5.15 -22.60 16.64
CA GLY A 165 -4.16 -23.55 16.15
C GLY A 165 -4.43 -24.13 14.76
N VAL A 166 -5.39 -23.61 14.03
CA VAL A 166 -5.73 -24.09 12.67
C VAL A 166 -4.53 -23.87 11.73
N GLY A 167 -4.29 -24.81 10.82
CA GLY A 167 -3.29 -24.66 9.76
C GLY A 167 -1.85 -24.51 10.24
N GLY A 168 -1.48 -25.09 11.40
CA GLY A 168 -0.11 -25.05 11.92
C GLY A 168 0.42 -23.64 12.19
N GLY A 169 -0.46 -22.73 12.68
CA GLY A 169 -0.13 -21.34 12.99
C GLY A 169 -0.35 -20.34 11.85
N TRP A 170 -0.84 -20.80 10.69
CA TRP A 170 -1.17 -19.93 9.54
C TRP A 170 -2.68 -19.72 9.35
N GLY A 171 -3.51 -20.35 10.20
CA GLY A 171 -4.97 -20.30 10.07
C GLY A 171 -5.45 -20.95 8.77
N PHE A 172 -6.41 -20.33 8.11
CA PHE A 172 -6.93 -20.84 6.83
C PHE A 172 -5.88 -20.90 5.71
N TYR A 173 -4.87 -20.03 5.75
CA TYR A 173 -3.76 -20.05 4.78
C TYR A 173 -2.89 -21.31 4.91
N GLY A 174 -2.85 -21.95 6.10
CA GLY A 174 -2.12 -23.21 6.32
C GLY A 174 -2.90 -24.45 5.90
N VAL A 175 -4.14 -24.33 5.42
CA VAL A 175 -5.00 -25.44 5.02
C VAL A 175 -4.80 -25.73 3.52
N SER A 176 -3.77 -26.56 3.19
CA SER A 176 -3.55 -27.17 1.86
C SER A 176 -3.92 -26.26 0.65
N GLY A 177 -4.58 -26.80 -0.39
CA GLY A 177 -4.92 -26.05 -1.64
C GLY A 177 -5.78 -24.80 -1.42
N ILE A 178 -6.63 -24.75 -0.40
CA ILE A 178 -7.45 -23.57 -0.09
C ILE A 178 -6.54 -22.39 0.28
N GLY A 179 -5.50 -22.64 1.08
CA GLY A 179 -4.55 -21.60 1.48
C GLY A 179 -3.87 -20.94 0.29
N LEU A 180 -3.45 -21.72 -0.72
CA LEU A 180 -2.85 -21.18 -1.95
C LEU A 180 -3.82 -20.32 -2.76
N VAL A 181 -5.10 -20.74 -2.87
CA VAL A 181 -6.14 -19.94 -3.54
C VAL A 181 -6.36 -18.62 -2.82
N LEU A 182 -6.41 -18.62 -1.50
CA LEU A 182 -6.56 -17.40 -0.69
C LEU A 182 -5.34 -16.47 -0.85
N CYS A 183 -4.12 -17.02 -0.88
CA CYS A 183 -2.93 -16.23 -1.13
C CYS A 183 -2.93 -15.63 -2.55
N ALA A 184 -3.30 -16.41 -3.57
CA ALA A 184 -3.40 -15.91 -4.94
C ALA A 184 -4.43 -14.78 -5.06
N LEU A 185 -5.58 -14.89 -4.37
CA LEU A 185 -6.57 -13.82 -4.27
C LEU A 185 -5.98 -12.56 -3.62
N GLY A 186 -5.22 -12.71 -2.54
CA GLY A 186 -4.54 -11.59 -1.88
C GLY A 186 -3.55 -10.88 -2.81
N VAL A 187 -2.73 -11.64 -3.55
CA VAL A 187 -1.81 -11.08 -4.57
C VAL A 187 -2.59 -10.31 -5.65
N ALA A 188 -3.69 -10.87 -6.15
CA ALA A 188 -4.52 -10.20 -7.16
C ALA A 188 -5.12 -8.90 -6.64
N LEU A 189 -5.62 -8.88 -5.39
CA LEU A 189 -6.16 -7.68 -4.76
C LEU A 189 -5.09 -6.63 -4.50
N ALA A 190 -3.90 -7.03 -4.04
CA ALA A 190 -2.79 -6.10 -3.82
C ALA A 190 -2.30 -5.48 -5.13
N ALA A 191 -2.20 -6.28 -6.20
CA ALA A 191 -1.88 -5.79 -7.54
C ALA A 191 -2.97 -4.82 -8.06
N TRP A 192 -4.25 -5.12 -7.84
CA TRP A 192 -5.34 -4.22 -8.20
C TRP A 192 -5.34 -2.93 -7.39
N SER A 193 -5.02 -2.97 -6.09
CA SER A 193 -4.80 -1.76 -5.27
C SER A 193 -3.76 -0.84 -5.90
N LEU A 194 -2.60 -1.41 -6.29
CA LEU A 194 -1.54 -0.67 -6.95
C LEU A 194 -2.01 -0.04 -8.27
N LEU A 195 -2.80 -0.76 -9.09
CA LEU A 195 -3.37 -0.23 -10.32
C LEU A 195 -4.29 0.97 -10.06
N ILE A 196 -5.10 0.91 -9.00
CA ILE A 196 -5.97 2.02 -8.57
C ILE A 196 -5.14 3.23 -8.14
N ASP A 197 -4.06 3.01 -7.39
CA ASP A 197 -3.21 4.10 -6.89
C ASP A 197 -2.41 4.78 -8.03
N ILE A 198 -1.94 4.00 -9.02
CA ILE A 198 -1.37 4.54 -10.27
C ILE A 198 -2.42 5.42 -10.99
N GLY A 199 -3.65 4.93 -11.11
CA GLY A 199 -4.73 5.67 -11.75
C GLY A 199 -5.11 6.94 -11.01
N ARG A 200 -5.07 6.95 -9.68
CA ARG A 200 -5.31 8.15 -8.85
C ARG A 200 -4.20 9.18 -9.02
N ALA A 201 -2.93 8.73 -9.05
CA ALA A 201 -1.79 9.61 -9.27
C ALA A 201 -1.88 10.28 -10.66
N ASP A 202 -2.14 9.51 -11.71
CA ASP A 202 -2.32 10.02 -13.07
C ASP A 202 -3.48 11.04 -13.17
N GLN A 203 -4.64 10.72 -12.59
CA GLN A 203 -5.80 11.62 -12.57
C GLN A 203 -5.53 12.92 -11.79
N ALA A 204 -4.79 12.84 -10.68
CA ALA A 204 -4.41 14.02 -9.90
C ALA A 204 -3.45 14.93 -10.67
N ILE A 205 -2.46 14.35 -11.36
CA ILE A 205 -1.51 15.10 -12.21
C ILE A 205 -2.25 15.75 -13.38
N GLN A 206 -3.09 14.99 -14.11
CA GLN A 206 -3.86 15.53 -15.24
C GLN A 206 -4.87 16.59 -14.81
N GLY A 207 -5.44 16.46 -13.60
CA GLY A 207 -6.35 17.43 -13.01
C GLY A 207 -5.67 18.68 -12.44
N GLY A 208 -4.33 18.78 -12.49
CA GLY A 208 -3.57 19.92 -11.97
C GLY A 208 -3.67 20.06 -10.45
N ALA A 209 -3.74 18.94 -9.71
CA ALA A 209 -3.79 18.96 -8.26
C ALA A 209 -2.58 19.71 -7.66
N PRO A 210 -2.71 20.31 -6.46
CA PRO A 210 -1.61 20.95 -5.78
C PRO A 210 -0.49 19.96 -5.42
N ARG A 211 0.77 20.42 -5.43
CA ARG A 211 1.95 19.63 -5.09
C ARG A 211 1.87 18.99 -3.69
N SER A 212 1.13 19.60 -2.76
CA SER A 212 0.90 19.06 -1.42
C SER A 212 0.28 17.65 -1.39
N TRP A 213 -0.38 17.21 -2.49
CA TRP A 213 -0.94 15.87 -2.64
C TRP A 213 0.11 14.79 -2.90
N SER A 214 1.36 15.16 -3.23
CA SER A 214 2.43 14.20 -3.51
C SER A 214 2.64 13.20 -2.38
N TRP A 215 2.61 13.65 -1.11
CA TRP A 215 2.77 12.77 0.06
C TRP A 215 1.61 11.79 0.24
N SER A 216 0.37 12.22 -0.03
CA SER A 216 -0.80 11.33 0.01
C SER A 216 -0.69 10.21 -1.03
N LEU A 217 -0.32 10.58 -2.26
CA LEU A 217 -0.21 9.64 -3.38
C LEU A 217 1.02 8.74 -3.24
N GLY A 218 2.15 9.30 -2.83
CA GLY A 218 3.38 8.54 -2.61
C GLY A 218 3.23 7.51 -1.49
N MET A 219 2.59 7.88 -0.38
CA MET A 219 2.29 6.97 0.72
C MET A 219 1.33 5.86 0.29
N SER A 220 0.27 6.18 -0.50
CA SER A 220 -0.68 5.20 -1.00
C SER A 220 0.00 4.18 -1.91
N LEU A 221 0.80 4.63 -2.88
CA LEU A 221 1.60 3.76 -3.76
C LEU A 221 2.57 2.88 -2.96
N ALA A 222 3.30 3.47 -2.01
CA ALA A 222 4.22 2.70 -1.16
C ALA A 222 3.48 1.63 -0.35
N SER A 223 2.30 1.95 0.19
CA SER A 223 1.47 0.99 0.93
C SER A 223 1.01 -0.18 0.07
N SER A 224 0.58 0.08 -1.16
CA SER A 224 0.17 -0.97 -2.11
C SER A 224 1.34 -1.85 -2.55
N ILE A 225 2.55 -1.28 -2.71
CA ILE A 225 3.77 -2.04 -3.01
C ILE A 225 4.15 -2.94 -1.83
N VAL A 226 4.12 -2.42 -0.59
CA VAL A 226 4.38 -3.22 0.63
C VAL A 226 3.34 -4.32 0.79
N TRP A 227 2.06 -4.03 0.52
CA TRP A 227 1.02 -5.05 0.57
C TRP A 227 1.26 -6.16 -0.46
N LEU A 228 1.58 -5.81 -1.71
CA LEU A 228 1.91 -6.77 -2.76
C LEU A 228 3.11 -7.65 -2.37
N TYR A 229 4.16 -7.06 -1.80
CA TYR A 229 5.29 -7.79 -1.27
C TYR A 229 4.87 -8.82 -0.20
N MET A 230 4.05 -8.41 0.76
CA MET A 230 3.61 -9.29 1.85
C MET A 230 2.74 -10.45 1.34
N GLU A 231 1.85 -10.20 0.37
CA GLU A 231 1.04 -11.26 -0.24
C GLU A 231 1.87 -12.23 -1.07
N LEU A 232 2.85 -11.74 -1.82
CA LEU A 232 3.78 -12.59 -2.57
C LEU A 232 4.63 -13.43 -1.64
N LEU A 233 5.16 -12.84 -0.57
CA LEU A 233 5.94 -13.58 0.43
C LEU A 233 5.10 -14.64 1.13
N ARG A 234 3.85 -14.33 1.47
CA ARG A 234 2.89 -15.29 2.04
C ARG A 234 2.62 -16.44 1.06
N PHE A 235 2.32 -16.12 -0.19
CA PHE A 235 2.08 -17.11 -1.23
C PHE A 235 3.29 -18.05 -1.39
N LEU A 236 4.49 -17.49 -1.52
CA LEU A 236 5.71 -18.27 -1.66
C LEU A 236 5.99 -19.13 -0.43
N SER A 237 5.76 -18.61 0.78
CA SER A 237 5.96 -19.36 2.03
C SER A 237 5.00 -20.55 2.15
N ILE A 238 3.76 -20.40 1.70
CA ILE A 238 2.76 -21.49 1.70
C ILE A 238 3.04 -22.49 0.58
N ALA A 239 3.45 -22.01 -0.61
CA ALA A 239 3.74 -22.87 -1.76
C ALA A 239 4.98 -23.74 -1.59
N ASN A 240 5.93 -23.34 -0.73
CA ASN A 240 7.17 -24.07 -0.45
C ASN A 240 7.12 -24.96 0.82
N ARG A 241 5.94 -25.19 1.38
CA ARG A 241 5.69 -26.11 2.51
C ARG A 241 5.28 -27.49 2.03
#